data_54d2ef19580874b479753280be7ff97c
#
_entry.id   54d2ef19580874b479753280be7ff97c
#
_cell.length_a   1.000
_cell.length_b   1.000
_cell.length_c   1.000
_cell.angle_alpha   90.00
_cell.angle_beta   90.00
_cell.angle_gamma   90.00
#
_symmetry.space_group_name_H-M   'P 1'
#
loop_
_entity.id
_entity.type
_entity.pdbx_description
1 polymer ?
#
loop_
_entity_poly.entity_id
_entity_poly.type
_entity_poly.pdbx_seq_one_letter_code
_entity_poly.pdbx_strand_id
1 'polypeptide(L)'
;MKRRTIAALLACTMVIGTLAGCSSEPKNPGDSDTTVTETTAAETTAAAQTGPKVFNDYMTTDIDTLNSHIYTLSASADVIKPTTLLLYRQYPTADGKSFEYIPELAESEPEQVDADGKIWQIKIRENAKWENGDSINVDDVIYSFQMCLDPLMVNNRASQLASDYITITKATDYYLQGTENKVSWDEVGIKRNGDYMLGLELDAPVTAADIKSHFNYVWTNLVHKPTY
;
A
#
# COMPACT_ATOMS: atom_id res chain seq x y z
N MET A 1 39.57 43.42 6.82
CA MET A 1 40.30 42.36 7.57
C MET A 1 40.03 41.03 6.90
N LYS A 2 41.13 40.46 6.33
CA LYS A 2 41.13 39.18 5.60
C LYS A 2 41.11 38.02 6.61
N ARG A 3 40.21 37.04 6.44
CA ARG A 3 40.37 35.70 7.06
C ARG A 3 40.30 34.63 5.98
N ARG A 4 41.34 33.84 5.98
CA ARG A 4 41.76 32.85 5.02
C ARG A 4 40.95 31.54 5.17
N THR A 5 40.53 31.02 4.05
CA THR A 5 40.12 29.64 3.80
C THR A 5 41.22 28.66 4.08
N ILE A 6 40.93 27.56 4.80
CA ILE A 6 41.77 26.37 4.84
C ILE A 6 40.91 25.21 4.33
N ALA A 7 41.26 24.73 3.15
CA ALA A 7 40.75 23.51 2.57
C ALA A 7 41.64 22.35 3.05
N ALA A 8 41.03 21.35 3.71
CA ALA A 8 41.70 20.10 4.05
C ALA A 8 41.25 19.03 3.06
N LEU A 9 42.16 18.65 2.15
CA LEU A 9 42.06 17.44 1.32
C LEU A 9 42.33 16.21 2.18
N LEU A 10 41.37 15.30 2.30
CA LEU A 10 41.60 13.95 2.81
C LEU A 10 41.64 12.99 1.62
N ALA A 11 42.84 12.55 1.28
CA ALA A 11 43.10 11.48 0.31
C ALA A 11 42.90 10.12 1.00
N CYS A 12 41.89 9.36 0.57
CA CYS A 12 41.65 7.99 1.03
C CYS A 12 42.30 7.03 0.03
N THR A 13 43.42 6.45 0.39
CA THR A 13 44.11 5.40 -0.36
C THR A 13 43.40 4.06 -0.18
N MET A 14 42.87 3.49 -1.26
CA MET A 14 42.37 2.13 -1.31
C MET A 14 43.51 1.15 -1.37
N VAL A 15 43.63 0.27 -0.38
CA VAL A 15 44.53 -0.90 -0.40
C VAL A 15 43.73 -2.07 -0.99
N ILE A 16 44.12 -2.51 -2.18
CA ILE A 16 43.60 -3.73 -2.81
C ILE A 16 44.43 -4.90 -2.23
N GLY A 17 43.79 -5.68 -1.35
CA GLY A 17 44.35 -6.93 -0.84
C GLY A 17 43.93 -8.11 -1.72
N THR A 18 44.86 -8.66 -2.49
CA THR A 18 44.70 -9.94 -3.18
C THR A 18 44.95 -11.07 -2.21
N LEU A 19 43.91 -11.84 -1.85
CA LEU A 19 44.05 -13.10 -1.12
C LEU A 19 44.19 -14.26 -2.12
N ALA A 20 45.39 -14.72 -2.34
CA ALA A 20 45.66 -16.02 -2.96
C ALA A 20 45.52 -17.10 -1.87
N GLY A 21 44.44 -17.85 -1.91
CA GLY A 21 44.27 -19.03 -1.05
C GLY A 21 44.78 -20.28 -1.75
N CYS A 22 45.89 -20.82 -1.28
CA CYS A 22 46.33 -22.18 -1.64
C CYS A 22 45.49 -23.19 -0.82
N SER A 23 44.72 -24.03 -1.49
CA SER A 23 44.14 -25.23 -0.90
C SER A 23 45.01 -26.44 -1.32
N SER A 24 45.61 -27.10 -0.37
CA SER A 24 46.30 -28.38 -0.50
C SER A 24 45.28 -29.52 -0.40
N GLU A 25 45.10 -30.27 -1.48
CA GLU A 25 44.37 -31.52 -1.53
C GLU A 25 45.19 -32.67 -0.91
N PRO A 26 44.56 -33.63 -0.22
CA PRO A 26 45.13 -34.95 -0.04
C PRO A 26 44.64 -35.90 -1.17
N LYS A 27 45.54 -36.44 -1.92
CA LYS A 27 45.32 -37.49 -2.91
C LYS A 27 44.87 -38.79 -2.25
N ASN A 28 43.80 -39.40 -2.80
CA ASN A 28 43.50 -40.81 -2.60
C ASN A 28 43.43 -41.50 -3.96
N PRO A 29 44.05 -42.66 -4.20
CA PRO A 29 44.14 -43.30 -5.48
C PRO A 29 42.95 -44.23 -5.70
N GLY A 30 42.27 -44.08 -6.80
CA GLY A 30 41.18 -44.97 -7.23
C GLY A 30 40.63 -44.51 -8.56
N ASP A 31 41.20 -45.09 -9.59
CA ASP A 31 40.89 -44.99 -11.02
C ASP A 31 39.40 -45.22 -11.34
N SER A 32 38.79 -44.33 -12.13
CA SER A 32 37.80 -44.70 -13.14
C SER A 32 37.50 -43.49 -14.02
N ASP A 33 37.87 -43.63 -15.24
CA ASP A 33 37.53 -42.83 -16.41
C ASP A 33 36.02 -42.62 -16.50
N THR A 34 35.52 -41.42 -16.33
CA THR A 34 34.11 -41.07 -16.59
C THR A 34 34.06 -39.88 -17.53
N THR A 35 33.79 -40.19 -18.75
CA THR A 35 33.47 -39.30 -19.84
C THR A 35 32.38 -38.31 -19.39
N VAL A 36 32.74 -37.02 -19.33
CA VAL A 36 31.78 -35.96 -19.05
C VAL A 36 30.89 -35.81 -20.29
N THR A 37 29.69 -36.39 -20.23
CA THR A 37 28.64 -36.12 -21.21
C THR A 37 28.05 -34.74 -20.86
N GLU A 38 28.22 -33.76 -21.74
CA GLU A 38 27.48 -32.50 -21.68
C GLU A 38 25.98 -32.81 -21.70
N THR A 39 25.34 -32.68 -20.55
CA THR A 39 23.89 -32.73 -20.47
C THR A 39 23.38 -31.38 -20.93
N THR A 40 22.96 -31.32 -22.18
CA THR A 40 22.13 -30.21 -22.70
C THR A 40 20.94 -30.05 -21.78
N ALA A 41 20.82 -28.90 -21.13
CA ALA A 41 19.67 -28.57 -20.31
C ALA A 41 18.43 -28.61 -21.24
N ALA A 42 17.62 -29.63 -21.07
CA ALA A 42 16.31 -29.68 -21.70
C ALA A 42 15.49 -28.53 -21.09
N GLU A 43 15.07 -27.59 -21.94
CA GLU A 43 14.03 -26.62 -21.57
C GLU A 43 12.79 -27.43 -21.16
N THR A 44 12.58 -27.56 -19.88
CA THR A 44 11.33 -28.08 -19.33
C THR A 44 10.28 -27.00 -19.58
N THR A 45 9.56 -27.09 -20.69
CA THR A 45 8.29 -26.39 -20.89
C THR A 45 7.39 -26.83 -19.75
N ALA A 46 7.26 -25.97 -18.72
CA ALA A 46 6.33 -26.19 -17.64
C ALA A 46 4.93 -26.35 -18.25
N ALA A 47 4.36 -27.57 -18.15
CA ALA A 47 2.99 -27.82 -18.58
C ALA A 47 2.09 -26.79 -17.82
N ALA A 48 1.26 -26.07 -18.58
CA ALA A 48 0.32 -25.11 -18.02
C ALA A 48 -0.55 -25.85 -16.98
N GLN A 49 -0.46 -25.45 -15.71
CA GLN A 49 -1.31 -25.99 -14.67
C GLN A 49 -2.77 -25.67 -15.01
N THR A 50 -3.56 -26.68 -15.30
CA THR A 50 -4.99 -26.57 -15.65
C THR A 50 -5.92 -26.55 -14.42
N GLY A 51 -5.37 -26.63 -13.22
CA GLY A 51 -6.12 -26.55 -11.96
C GLY A 51 -6.11 -25.16 -11.32
N PRO A 52 -6.87 -24.95 -10.23
CA PRO A 52 -6.84 -23.71 -9.48
C PRO A 52 -5.42 -23.43 -8.98
N LYS A 53 -4.95 -22.20 -9.19
CA LYS A 53 -3.65 -21.78 -8.68
C LYS A 53 -3.75 -21.65 -7.14
N VAL A 54 -2.96 -22.45 -6.43
CA VAL A 54 -2.87 -22.42 -4.98
C VAL A 54 -1.59 -21.70 -4.60
N PHE A 55 -1.73 -20.64 -3.80
CA PHE A 55 -0.63 -19.97 -3.15
C PHE A 55 -0.64 -20.37 -1.68
N ASN A 56 0.46 -20.95 -1.19
CA ASN A 56 0.62 -21.31 0.20
C ASN A 56 1.55 -20.28 0.85
N ASP A 57 1.07 -19.64 1.90
CA ASP A 57 1.84 -18.72 2.71
C ASP A 57 1.84 -19.18 4.17
N TYR A 58 2.73 -18.66 4.99
CA TYR A 58 2.81 -18.97 6.41
C TYR A 58 2.84 -17.69 7.24
N MET A 59 2.27 -17.74 8.41
CA MET A 59 2.31 -16.67 9.39
C MET A 59 3.23 -17.06 10.55
N THR A 60 4.00 -16.09 11.04
CA THR A 60 4.90 -16.27 12.19
C THR A 60 4.20 -16.06 13.54
N THR A 61 3.03 -15.44 13.53
CA THR A 61 2.22 -15.18 14.72
C THR A 61 0.74 -15.34 14.38
N ASP A 62 -0.08 -15.58 15.39
CA ASP A 62 -1.54 -15.57 15.26
C ASP A 62 -2.06 -14.16 14.96
N ILE A 63 -3.23 -14.07 14.34
CA ILE A 63 -3.96 -12.83 14.10
C ILE A 63 -4.70 -12.39 15.37
N ASP A 64 -4.84 -11.08 15.59
CA ASP A 64 -5.64 -10.55 16.69
C ASP A 64 -7.12 -10.40 16.31
N THR A 65 -7.41 -9.97 15.09
CA THR A 65 -8.77 -9.83 14.56
C THR A 65 -8.74 -9.70 13.03
N LEU A 66 -9.87 -9.97 12.39
CA LEU A 66 -10.11 -9.70 10.96
C LEU A 66 -10.83 -8.36 10.72
N ASN A 67 -11.16 -7.61 11.78
CA ASN A 67 -11.74 -6.29 11.61
C ASN A 67 -10.67 -5.29 11.14
N SER A 68 -10.84 -4.79 9.91
CA SER A 68 -9.89 -3.90 9.24
C SER A 68 -9.66 -2.55 9.95
N HIS A 69 -10.57 -2.12 10.84
CA HIS A 69 -10.46 -0.85 11.54
C HIS A 69 -9.78 -0.94 12.91
N ILE A 70 -9.72 -2.13 13.54
CA ILE A 70 -9.23 -2.26 14.92
C ILE A 70 -8.06 -3.23 15.09
N TYR A 71 -7.61 -3.95 14.04
CA TYR A 71 -6.46 -4.85 14.16
C TYR A 71 -5.18 -4.09 14.52
N THR A 72 -4.28 -4.74 15.26
CA THR A 72 -3.01 -4.16 15.70
C THR A 72 -1.80 -4.92 15.18
N LEU A 73 -1.95 -6.21 14.85
CA LEU A 73 -0.86 -7.06 14.40
C LEU A 73 -0.71 -7.04 12.87
N SER A 74 0.53 -7.04 12.38
CA SER A 74 0.83 -7.15 10.95
C SER A 74 0.34 -8.46 10.35
N ALA A 75 0.32 -9.56 11.11
CA ALA A 75 -0.24 -10.83 10.67
C ALA A 75 -1.72 -10.71 10.28
N SER A 76 -2.52 -9.92 11.02
CA SER A 76 -3.90 -9.60 10.63
C SER A 76 -3.97 -8.83 9.33
N ALA A 77 -3.07 -7.85 9.13
CA ALA A 77 -3.00 -7.10 7.87
C ALA A 77 -2.72 -8.00 6.67
N ASP A 78 -1.85 -9.01 6.82
CA ASP A 78 -1.48 -9.91 5.73
C ASP A 78 -2.65 -10.81 5.31
N VAL A 79 -3.56 -11.14 6.23
CA VAL A 79 -4.81 -11.86 5.93
C VAL A 79 -5.88 -10.93 5.36
N ILE A 80 -5.99 -9.69 5.87
CA ILE A 80 -7.00 -8.72 5.45
C ILE A 80 -6.72 -8.18 4.05
N LYS A 81 -5.46 -7.83 3.74
CA LYS A 81 -5.08 -7.20 2.45
C LYS A 81 -5.58 -7.93 1.20
N PRO A 82 -5.48 -9.28 1.07
CA PRO A 82 -5.96 -10.00 -0.10
C PRO A 82 -7.48 -10.01 -0.25
N THR A 83 -8.22 -9.72 0.83
CA THR A 83 -9.69 -9.78 0.87
C THR A 83 -10.37 -8.43 0.74
N THR A 84 -9.59 -7.34 0.61
CA THR A 84 -10.11 -5.97 0.57
C THR A 84 -9.76 -5.26 -0.72
N LEU A 85 -10.64 -4.34 -1.15
CA LEU A 85 -10.39 -3.41 -2.24
C LEU A 85 -9.94 -2.05 -1.66
N LEU A 86 -8.96 -1.45 -2.36
CA LEU A 86 -8.53 -0.07 -2.12
C LEU A 86 -8.96 0.80 -3.29
N LEU A 87 -8.98 2.12 -3.13
CA LEU A 87 -9.23 3.00 -4.27
C LEU A 87 -8.12 2.89 -5.30
N TYR A 88 -6.87 2.84 -4.84
CA TYR A 88 -5.67 2.63 -5.65
C TYR A 88 -4.80 1.57 -5.01
N ARG A 89 -4.10 0.79 -5.83
CA ARG A 89 -3.15 -0.21 -5.34
C ARG A 89 -1.78 -0.03 -5.96
N GLN A 90 -0.75 -0.17 -5.13
CA GLN A 90 0.63 -0.12 -5.58
C GLN A 90 1.05 -1.46 -6.19
N TYR A 91 1.59 -1.40 -7.40
CA TYR A 91 2.18 -2.55 -8.09
C TYR A 91 3.60 -2.25 -8.55
N PRO A 92 4.48 -3.26 -8.65
CA PRO A 92 5.76 -3.08 -9.30
C PRO A 92 5.56 -2.76 -10.77
N THR A 93 6.40 -1.86 -11.32
CA THR A 93 6.45 -1.60 -12.76
C THR A 93 6.88 -2.85 -13.53
N ALA A 94 6.55 -2.94 -14.82
CA ALA A 94 6.83 -4.12 -15.66
C ALA A 94 8.34 -4.46 -15.71
N ASP A 95 9.24 -3.49 -15.52
CA ASP A 95 10.69 -3.71 -15.46
C ASP A 95 11.20 -4.05 -14.05
N GLY A 96 10.33 -4.08 -13.04
CA GLY A 96 10.64 -4.42 -11.64
C GLY A 96 11.52 -3.40 -10.92
N LYS A 97 11.76 -2.21 -11.48
CA LYS A 97 12.69 -1.22 -10.91
C LYS A 97 12.02 -0.15 -10.08
N SER A 98 10.69 -0.02 -10.16
CA SER A 98 9.91 0.99 -9.48
C SER A 98 8.53 0.45 -9.12
N PHE A 99 7.69 1.32 -8.58
CA PHE A 99 6.29 1.02 -8.27
C PHE A 99 5.40 2.10 -8.89
N GLU A 100 4.18 1.71 -9.23
CA GLU A 100 3.13 2.58 -9.73
C GLU A 100 1.83 2.35 -8.97
N TYR A 101 0.99 3.38 -8.87
CA TYR A 101 -0.33 3.27 -8.27
C TYR A 101 -1.37 3.11 -9.36
N ILE A 102 -2.04 1.97 -9.38
CA ILE A 102 -3.06 1.62 -10.37
C ILE A 102 -4.45 1.79 -9.74
N PRO A 103 -5.43 2.39 -10.45
CA PRO A 103 -6.82 2.40 -10.00
C PRO A 103 -7.36 0.98 -9.80
N GLU A 104 -7.86 0.69 -8.58
CA GLU A 104 -8.47 -0.60 -8.24
C GLU A 104 -10.00 -0.47 -8.14
N LEU A 105 -10.52 0.10 -7.05
CA LEU A 105 -11.93 0.46 -6.94
C LEU A 105 -12.23 1.80 -7.62
N ALA A 106 -11.28 2.73 -7.63
CA ALA A 106 -11.37 3.90 -8.50
C ALA A 106 -11.41 3.46 -9.96
N GLU A 107 -12.23 4.12 -10.78
CA GLU A 107 -12.33 3.83 -12.21
C GLU A 107 -11.15 4.40 -13.00
N SER A 108 -10.60 5.54 -12.53
CA SER A 108 -9.56 6.32 -13.21
C SER A 108 -8.65 7.03 -12.21
N GLU A 109 -7.73 7.84 -12.74
CA GLU A 109 -6.95 8.80 -11.96
C GLU A 109 -7.87 9.77 -11.22
N PRO A 110 -7.45 10.30 -10.04
CA PRO A 110 -8.20 11.34 -9.33
C PRO A 110 -8.22 12.62 -10.17
N GLU A 111 -9.36 13.29 -10.20
CA GLU A 111 -9.58 14.53 -10.96
C GLU A 111 -9.50 15.75 -10.04
N GLN A 112 -8.64 16.70 -10.39
CA GLN A 112 -8.58 18.00 -9.73
C GLN A 112 -9.74 18.88 -10.23
N VAL A 113 -10.54 19.41 -9.28
CA VAL A 113 -11.73 20.21 -9.59
C VAL A 113 -11.46 21.71 -9.51
N ASP A 114 -10.61 22.11 -8.59
CA ASP A 114 -10.25 23.53 -8.38
C ASP A 114 -8.86 23.87 -8.95
N ALA A 115 -8.57 25.16 -9.10
CA ALA A 115 -7.27 25.63 -9.55
C ALA A 115 -6.18 25.51 -8.47
N ASP A 116 -6.57 25.40 -7.20
CA ASP A 116 -5.66 25.45 -6.06
C ASP A 116 -5.15 24.06 -5.65
N GLY A 117 -5.68 22.97 -6.23
CA GLY A 117 -5.29 21.60 -5.92
C GLY A 117 -5.79 21.10 -4.54
N LYS A 118 -6.89 21.68 -4.05
CA LYS A 118 -7.49 21.34 -2.76
C LYS A 118 -8.81 20.58 -2.89
N ILE A 119 -9.47 20.65 -4.03
CA ILE A 119 -10.73 19.97 -4.28
C ILE A 119 -10.52 18.92 -5.36
N TRP A 120 -10.83 17.69 -5.01
CA TRP A 120 -10.62 16.54 -5.88
C TRP A 120 -11.85 15.66 -5.97
N GLN A 121 -11.94 14.88 -7.04
CA GLN A 121 -12.96 13.87 -7.22
C GLN A 121 -12.32 12.53 -7.61
N ILE A 122 -12.93 11.45 -7.12
CA ILE A 122 -12.53 10.07 -7.46
C ILE A 122 -13.79 9.34 -7.91
N LYS A 123 -13.79 8.89 -9.16
CA LYS A 123 -14.88 8.07 -9.68
C LYS A 123 -14.72 6.63 -9.23
N ILE A 124 -15.77 6.05 -8.64
CA ILE A 124 -15.86 4.66 -8.20
C ILE A 124 -16.40 3.80 -9.35
N ARG A 125 -15.88 2.59 -9.52
CA ARG A 125 -16.35 1.65 -10.54
C ARG A 125 -17.79 1.23 -10.30
N GLU A 126 -18.65 1.42 -11.28
CA GLU A 126 -20.08 1.09 -11.19
C GLU A 126 -20.37 -0.43 -11.18
N ASN A 127 -19.42 -1.23 -11.68
CA ASN A 127 -19.53 -2.69 -11.73
C ASN A 127 -18.91 -3.41 -10.53
N ALA A 128 -18.38 -2.68 -9.55
CA ALA A 128 -17.81 -3.26 -8.34
C ALA A 128 -18.91 -3.85 -7.45
N LYS A 129 -18.62 -5.00 -6.85
CA LYS A 129 -19.57 -5.72 -6.01
C LYS A 129 -18.92 -6.30 -4.78
N TRP A 130 -19.69 -6.38 -3.71
CA TRP A 130 -19.37 -7.18 -2.54
C TRP A 130 -19.50 -8.68 -2.88
N GLU A 131 -18.90 -9.53 -2.02
CA GLU A 131 -18.95 -11.00 -2.19
C GLU A 131 -20.39 -11.55 -2.24
N ASN A 132 -21.30 -10.94 -1.51
CA ASN A 132 -22.72 -11.31 -1.50
C ASN A 132 -23.51 -10.86 -2.76
N GLY A 133 -22.86 -10.12 -3.67
CA GLY A 133 -23.43 -9.63 -4.93
C GLY A 133 -23.99 -8.21 -4.86
N ASP A 134 -24.04 -7.57 -3.69
CA ASP A 134 -24.46 -6.18 -3.54
C ASP A 134 -23.50 -5.24 -4.30
N SER A 135 -24.02 -4.16 -4.87
CA SER A 135 -23.19 -3.17 -5.56
C SER A 135 -22.43 -2.32 -4.55
N ILE A 136 -21.15 -2.05 -4.85
CA ILE A 136 -20.35 -1.08 -4.12
C ILE A 136 -20.59 0.29 -4.76
N ASN A 137 -20.87 1.29 -3.94
CA ASN A 137 -21.06 2.68 -4.37
C ASN A 137 -20.32 3.65 -3.44
N VAL A 138 -20.46 4.95 -3.67
CA VAL A 138 -19.78 5.97 -2.87
C VAL A 138 -20.21 5.97 -1.40
N ASP A 139 -21.44 5.57 -1.09
CA ASP A 139 -21.93 5.53 0.29
C ASP A 139 -21.20 4.45 1.12
N ASP A 140 -20.79 3.35 0.49
CA ASP A 140 -19.94 2.32 1.14
C ASP A 140 -18.55 2.86 1.47
N VAL A 141 -17.97 3.63 0.55
CA VAL A 141 -16.65 4.28 0.75
C VAL A 141 -16.74 5.30 1.89
N ILE A 142 -17.74 6.18 1.85
CA ILE A 142 -17.96 7.20 2.89
C ILE A 142 -18.23 6.55 4.25
N TYR A 143 -19.06 5.52 4.30
CA TYR A 143 -19.34 4.78 5.53
C TYR A 143 -18.06 4.17 6.11
N SER A 144 -17.24 3.54 5.28
CA SER A 144 -15.98 2.92 5.71
C SER A 144 -15.01 3.95 6.30
N PHE A 145 -14.88 5.12 5.67
CA PHE A 145 -14.05 6.21 6.17
C PHE A 145 -14.63 6.85 7.44
N GLN A 146 -15.96 6.95 7.52
CA GLN A 146 -16.64 7.40 8.73
C GLN A 146 -16.37 6.45 9.90
N MET A 147 -16.45 5.14 9.70
CA MET A 147 -16.10 4.15 10.73
C MET A 147 -14.62 4.21 11.11
N CYS A 148 -13.72 4.44 10.15
CA CYS A 148 -12.30 4.62 10.44
C CYS A 148 -12.03 5.84 11.34
N LEU A 149 -12.77 6.93 11.13
CA LEU A 149 -12.64 8.20 11.86
C LEU A 149 -13.57 8.30 13.08
N ASP A 150 -14.45 7.32 13.35
CA ASP A 150 -15.36 7.38 14.48
C ASP A 150 -14.58 7.39 15.81
N PRO A 151 -14.77 8.42 16.66
CA PRO A 151 -14.08 8.51 17.96
C PRO A 151 -14.32 7.30 18.87
N LEU A 152 -15.47 6.63 18.73
CA LEU A 152 -15.83 5.46 19.54
C LEU A 152 -15.11 4.19 19.12
N MET A 153 -14.65 4.12 17.87
CA MET A 153 -13.86 2.98 17.35
C MET A 153 -12.44 2.94 17.91
N VAL A 154 -11.93 4.08 18.41
CA VAL A 154 -10.55 4.20 18.91
C VAL A 154 -9.52 3.62 17.94
N ASN A 155 -9.75 3.84 16.64
CA ASN A 155 -8.90 3.32 15.59
C ASN A 155 -7.52 3.99 15.60
N ASN A 156 -6.48 3.21 15.83
CA ASN A 156 -5.09 3.70 15.87
C ASN A 156 -4.57 4.24 14.52
N ARG A 157 -5.33 4.07 13.44
CA ARG A 157 -5.02 4.57 12.08
C ARG A 157 -5.89 5.74 11.64
N ALA A 158 -6.80 6.22 12.51
CA ALA A 158 -7.65 7.37 12.19
C ALA A 158 -6.83 8.61 11.81
N SER A 159 -5.72 8.86 12.51
CA SER A 159 -4.81 9.97 12.18
C SER A 159 -4.22 9.86 10.77
N GLN A 160 -3.95 8.64 10.31
CA GLN A 160 -3.39 8.40 8.98
C GLN A 160 -4.42 8.67 7.89
N LEU A 161 -5.67 8.23 8.06
CA LEU A 161 -6.74 8.61 7.14
C LEU A 161 -6.99 10.13 7.15
N ALA A 162 -6.94 10.76 8.32
CA ALA A 162 -7.18 12.19 8.43
C ALA A 162 -6.06 13.05 7.81
N SER A 163 -4.79 12.66 8.00
CA SER A 163 -3.65 13.51 7.64
C SER A 163 -2.31 12.77 7.53
N ASP A 164 -2.16 11.90 6.51
CA ASP A 164 -0.86 11.29 6.20
C ASP A 164 -0.24 11.95 4.95
N TYR A 165 -0.55 11.47 3.75
CA TYR A 165 -0.08 12.08 2.50
C TYR A 165 -0.90 13.31 2.10
N ILE A 166 -2.15 13.38 2.53
CA ILE A 166 -3.06 14.51 2.33
C ILE A 166 -3.70 14.86 3.66
N THR A 167 -4.11 16.12 3.85
CA THR A 167 -4.84 16.56 5.04
C THR A 167 -6.29 16.81 4.64
N ILE A 168 -7.19 15.91 5.05
CA ILE A 168 -8.63 16.02 4.77
C ILE A 168 -9.23 17.03 5.73
N THR A 169 -9.92 18.03 5.18
CA THR A 169 -10.53 19.11 5.95
C THR A 169 -11.41 18.55 7.07
N LYS A 170 -11.21 19.06 8.29
CA LYS A 170 -11.96 18.67 9.50
C LYS A 170 -11.89 17.20 9.92
N ALA A 171 -11.17 16.32 9.21
CA ALA A 171 -11.10 14.91 9.57
C ALA A 171 -10.38 14.68 10.92
N THR A 172 -9.32 15.42 11.18
CA THR A 172 -8.61 15.38 12.48
C THR A 172 -9.48 15.86 13.63
N ASP A 173 -10.19 16.96 13.44
CA ASP A 173 -11.13 17.49 14.44
C ASP A 173 -12.26 16.48 14.72
N TYR A 174 -12.73 15.78 13.67
CA TYR A 174 -13.80 14.79 13.78
C TYR A 174 -13.37 13.57 14.61
N TYR A 175 -12.24 12.94 14.34
CA TYR A 175 -11.85 11.73 15.09
C TYR A 175 -11.31 12.03 16.50
N LEU A 176 -10.85 13.26 16.76
CA LEU A 176 -10.40 13.71 18.09
C LEU A 176 -11.49 14.38 18.91
N GLN A 177 -12.71 14.51 18.38
CA GLN A 177 -13.78 15.22 19.07
C GLN A 177 -14.17 14.57 20.39
N GLY A 178 -14.39 15.41 21.40
CA GLY A 178 -14.94 15.02 22.69
C GLY A 178 -16.45 15.24 22.76
N THR A 179 -16.97 15.32 23.98
CA THR A 179 -18.39 15.58 24.22
C THR A 179 -18.79 17.05 24.04
N GLU A 180 -17.84 17.97 24.18
CA GLU A 180 -18.09 19.42 24.23
C GLU A 180 -17.96 20.10 22.86
N ASN A 181 -16.98 19.69 22.05
CA ASN A 181 -16.71 20.29 20.72
C ASN A 181 -16.98 19.26 19.63
N LYS A 182 -18.23 19.15 19.22
CA LYS A 182 -18.65 18.20 18.20
C LYS A 182 -18.47 18.81 16.81
N VAL A 183 -17.80 18.06 15.94
CA VAL A 183 -17.74 18.30 14.49
C VAL A 183 -18.76 17.40 13.82
N SER A 184 -19.60 17.95 12.97
CA SER A 184 -20.55 17.16 12.16
C SER A 184 -19.79 16.46 11.04
N TRP A 185 -20.24 15.26 10.65
CA TRP A 185 -19.70 14.59 9.46
C TRP A 185 -19.79 15.45 8.20
N ASP A 186 -20.84 16.26 8.07
CA ASP A 186 -21.03 17.15 6.91
C ASP A 186 -19.94 18.22 6.79
N GLU A 187 -19.19 18.50 7.85
CA GLU A 187 -18.05 19.42 7.83
C GLU A 187 -16.76 18.75 7.37
N VAL A 188 -16.68 17.40 7.45
CA VAL A 188 -15.51 16.63 7.03
C VAL A 188 -15.38 16.69 5.51
N GLY A 189 -14.16 16.88 5.03
CA GLY A 189 -13.83 17.01 3.60
C GLY A 189 -13.99 15.72 2.77
N ILE A 190 -14.81 14.79 3.20
CA ILE A 190 -15.18 13.56 2.48
C ILE A 190 -16.65 13.70 2.07
N LYS A 191 -16.89 13.87 0.78
CA LYS A 191 -18.21 14.28 0.25
C LYS A 191 -18.79 13.29 -0.75
N ARG A 192 -20.10 13.23 -0.78
CA ARG A 192 -20.85 12.53 -1.80
C ARG A 192 -21.21 13.48 -2.95
N ASN A 193 -20.57 13.31 -4.11
CA ASN A 193 -20.84 14.14 -5.30
C ASN A 193 -21.70 13.40 -6.36
N GLY A 194 -22.27 12.27 -6.01
CA GLY A 194 -23.09 11.40 -6.85
C GLY A 194 -23.06 9.97 -6.34
N ASP A 195 -23.74 9.03 -6.99
CA ASP A 195 -23.79 7.64 -6.55
C ASP A 195 -22.43 6.91 -6.64
N TYR A 196 -21.58 7.37 -7.56
CA TYR A 196 -20.26 6.79 -7.83
C TYR A 196 -19.15 7.86 -7.87
N MET A 197 -19.36 9.00 -7.21
CA MET A 197 -18.39 10.09 -7.21
C MET A 197 -18.06 10.51 -5.78
N LEU A 198 -16.85 10.20 -5.33
CA LEU A 198 -16.29 10.65 -4.06
C LEU A 198 -15.68 12.02 -4.25
N GLY A 199 -16.08 13.00 -3.44
CA GLY A 199 -15.44 14.31 -3.34
C GLY A 199 -14.47 14.38 -2.18
N LEU A 200 -13.39 15.13 -2.36
CA LEU A 200 -12.40 15.42 -1.33
C LEU A 200 -12.15 16.93 -1.25
N GLU A 201 -12.20 17.45 -0.02
CA GLU A 201 -11.81 18.82 0.31
C GLU A 201 -10.59 18.75 1.25
N LEU A 202 -9.51 19.44 0.89
CA LEU A 202 -8.22 19.34 1.55
C LEU A 202 -7.75 20.69 2.09
N ASP A 203 -7.04 20.68 3.21
CA ASP A 203 -6.52 21.92 3.83
C ASP A 203 -5.34 22.53 3.04
N ALA A 204 -4.60 21.70 2.31
CA ALA A 204 -3.43 22.11 1.53
C ALA A 204 -3.49 21.58 0.09
N PRO A 205 -2.85 22.27 -0.88
CA PRO A 205 -2.67 21.77 -2.23
C PRO A 205 -1.90 20.45 -2.26
N VAL A 206 -2.38 19.50 -3.07
CA VAL A 206 -1.73 18.21 -3.28
C VAL A 206 -1.71 17.84 -4.77
N THR A 207 -0.99 16.77 -5.10
CA THR A 207 -0.96 16.18 -6.44
C THR A 207 -1.82 14.92 -6.52
N ALA A 208 -2.14 14.48 -7.74
CA ALA A 208 -2.79 13.18 -7.96
C ALA A 208 -1.98 12.00 -7.39
N ALA A 209 -0.66 12.11 -7.38
CA ALA A 209 0.23 11.10 -6.80
C ALA A 209 0.07 10.99 -5.28
N ASP A 210 -0.08 12.14 -4.59
CA ASP A 210 -0.31 12.17 -3.14
C ASP A 210 -1.65 11.49 -2.78
N ILE A 211 -2.70 11.78 -3.55
CA ILE A 211 -4.03 11.15 -3.37
C ILE A 211 -3.93 9.64 -3.58
N LYS A 212 -3.31 9.17 -4.66
CA LYS A 212 -3.14 7.74 -4.92
C LYS A 212 -2.33 7.06 -3.83
N SER A 213 -1.26 7.69 -3.37
CA SER A 213 -0.45 7.20 -2.26
C SER A 213 -1.27 7.06 -0.98
N HIS A 214 -2.10 8.07 -0.66
CA HIS A 214 -2.93 8.07 0.54
C HIS A 214 -3.96 6.93 0.54
N PHE A 215 -4.63 6.71 -0.58
CA PHE A 215 -5.70 5.70 -0.70
C PHE A 215 -5.21 4.30 -1.12
N ASN A 216 -3.91 4.02 -0.97
CA ASN A 216 -3.32 2.70 -1.19
C ASN A 216 -3.11 1.91 0.11
N TYR A 217 -3.50 2.41 1.26
CA TYR A 217 -3.19 1.81 2.55
C TYR A 217 -4.40 1.18 3.24
N VAL A 218 -4.08 0.27 4.18
CA VAL A 218 -5.07 -0.52 4.92
C VAL A 218 -6.08 0.30 5.74
N TRP A 219 -5.77 1.53 6.12
CA TRP A 219 -6.73 2.41 6.80
C TRP A 219 -7.85 2.93 5.90
N THR A 220 -7.73 2.70 4.60
CA THR A 220 -8.75 3.00 3.61
C THR A 220 -9.54 1.77 3.16
N ASN A 221 -9.42 0.65 3.87
CA ASN A 221 -10.18 -0.56 3.61
C ASN A 221 -11.68 -0.32 3.72
N LEU A 222 -12.42 -0.89 2.79
CA LEU A 222 -13.87 -0.82 2.81
C LEU A 222 -14.48 -1.88 3.72
N VAL A 223 -15.60 -1.53 4.31
CA VAL A 223 -16.46 -2.44 5.08
C VAL A 223 -17.90 -2.35 4.58
N HIS A 224 -18.56 -3.49 4.50
CA HIS A 224 -19.93 -3.58 4.03
C HIS A 224 -20.90 -3.20 5.18
N LYS A 225 -21.53 -2.03 5.07
CA LYS A 225 -22.38 -1.46 6.12
C LYS A 225 -23.43 -2.42 6.69
N PRO A 226 -24.15 -3.23 5.89
CA PRO A 226 -25.16 -4.15 6.42
C PRO A 226 -24.61 -5.29 7.28
N THR A 227 -23.32 -5.63 7.16
CA THR A 227 -22.70 -6.76 7.87
C THR A 227 -21.62 -6.33 8.86
N TYR A 228 -21.23 -5.07 8.87
CA TYR A 228 -20.24 -4.50 9.77
C TYR A 228 -20.88 -4.03 11.08
#